data_bf41dcbb79cec7ba3e3a133523877344
#
_entry.id   bf41dcbb79cec7ba3e3a133523877344
#
_cell.length_a   1.000
_cell.length_b   1.000
_cell.length_c   1.000
_cell.angle_alpha   90.00
_cell.angle_beta   90.00
_cell.angle_gamma   90.00
#
_symmetry.space_group_name_H-M   'P 1'
#
loop_
_entity.id
_entity.type
_entity.pdbx_description
1 polymer ?
#
loop_
_entity_poly.entity_id
_entity_poly.type
_entity_poly.pdbx_seq_one_letter_code
_entity_poly.pdbx_strand_id
1 'polypeptide(L)'
;MDRGGLDAIVVTTSGCGTTIKDYGEMFREDRDYAAKAKRVSAIAKDITEYLATRALNKPARATGQLVAYHSACSMQHGQKIKDPPKRLLTQMGFKVKDVPEAHICCGSAGVYNILQPQIARGLRARKVANIEKTKPEIIAAGNVGCIAQIGHGTALPIVHTVELIDWAQGGPLSAALADAGFEDRPAHPLEGERPNSEAAMA
;
A
#
# COMPACT_ATOMS: atom_id res chain seq x y z
N MET A 1 17.80 -2.24 20.80
CA MET A 1 18.59 -2.98 19.80
C MET A 1 19.74 -3.79 20.40
N ASP A 2 20.17 -3.48 21.60
CA ASP A 2 21.34 -4.13 22.19
C ASP A 2 21.05 -5.45 22.96
N ARG A 3 19.76 -5.85 23.04
CA ARG A 3 19.33 -7.03 23.81
C ARG A 3 18.63 -8.13 23.02
N GLY A 4 18.66 -8.07 21.70
CA GLY A 4 18.08 -9.08 20.80
C GLY A 4 18.09 -8.56 19.38
N GLY A 5 18.50 -9.39 18.43
CA GLY A 5 18.49 -9.02 17.01
C GLY A 5 17.05 -8.77 16.55
N LEU A 6 16.80 -7.65 15.86
CA LEU A 6 15.60 -7.43 15.08
C LEU A 6 15.88 -7.83 13.63
N ASP A 7 15.01 -8.62 13.04
CA ASP A 7 15.12 -9.03 11.64
C ASP A 7 14.69 -7.92 10.67
N ALA A 8 13.71 -7.12 11.07
CA ALA A 8 13.21 -5.99 10.28
C ALA A 8 12.52 -4.94 11.14
N ILE A 9 12.53 -3.69 10.67
CA ILE A 9 11.67 -2.60 11.12
C ILE A 9 10.68 -2.35 9.99
N VAL A 10 9.44 -2.78 10.19
CA VAL A 10 8.40 -2.65 9.17
C VAL A 10 7.70 -1.31 9.31
N VAL A 11 7.59 -0.58 8.21
CA VAL A 11 7.00 0.76 8.15
C VAL A 11 5.84 0.76 7.16
N THR A 12 4.68 1.26 7.59
CA THR A 12 3.46 1.33 6.77
C THR A 12 3.23 2.70 6.13
N THR A 13 4.10 3.68 6.38
CA THR A 13 4.01 5.02 5.79
C THR A 13 5.29 5.34 5.04
N SER A 14 5.20 5.44 3.72
CA SER A 14 6.38 5.55 2.85
C SER A 14 7.26 6.79 3.14
N GLY A 15 6.69 7.90 3.59
CA GLY A 15 7.45 9.08 4.02
C GLY A 15 8.36 8.77 5.21
N CYS A 16 7.81 8.19 6.27
CA CYS A 16 8.59 7.76 7.43
C CYS A 16 9.62 6.68 7.06
N GLY A 17 9.23 5.73 6.19
CA GLY A 17 10.13 4.69 5.70
C GLY A 17 11.35 5.26 4.99
N THR A 18 11.17 6.29 4.14
CA THR A 18 12.28 6.99 3.49
C THR A 18 13.23 7.59 4.53
N THR A 19 12.70 8.32 5.51
CA THR A 19 13.51 8.96 6.55
C THR A 19 14.31 7.94 7.38
N ILE A 20 13.67 6.82 7.77
CA ILE A 20 14.36 5.77 8.56
C ILE A 20 15.46 5.11 7.73
N LYS A 21 15.23 4.87 6.44
CA LYS A 21 16.26 4.33 5.53
C LYS A 21 17.43 5.29 5.34
N ASP A 22 17.23 6.59 5.51
CA ASP A 22 18.26 7.62 5.38
C ASP A 22 19.04 7.87 6.67
N TYR A 23 18.65 7.27 7.81
CA TYR A 23 19.36 7.49 9.09
C TYR A 23 20.87 7.20 9.00
N GLY A 24 21.26 6.17 8.25
CA GLY A 24 22.67 5.83 8.08
C GLY A 24 23.48 6.96 7.43
N GLU A 25 22.87 7.73 6.52
CA GLU A 25 23.48 8.89 5.91
C GLU A 25 23.36 10.14 6.79
N MET A 26 22.18 10.36 7.39
CA MET A 26 21.94 11.51 8.29
C MET A 26 22.91 11.55 9.49
N PHE A 27 23.27 10.41 10.02
CA PHE A 27 24.15 10.27 11.19
C PHE A 27 25.56 9.80 10.83
N ARG A 28 25.99 9.87 9.57
CA ARG A 28 27.27 9.31 9.12
C ARG A 28 28.50 9.87 9.85
N GLU A 29 28.43 11.13 10.30
CA GLU A 29 29.51 11.81 11.00
C GLU A 29 29.37 11.79 12.53
N ASP A 30 28.26 11.23 13.04
CA ASP A 30 27.99 11.15 14.47
C ASP A 30 28.75 9.95 15.08
N ARG A 31 29.68 10.23 16.02
CA ARG A 31 30.55 9.22 16.62
C ARG A 31 29.78 8.16 17.43
N ASP A 32 28.67 8.55 18.04
CA ASP A 32 27.89 7.68 18.94
C ASP A 32 26.78 6.91 18.22
N TYR A 33 26.24 7.49 17.13
CA TYR A 33 25.05 6.94 16.46
C TYR A 33 25.29 6.43 15.05
N ALA A 34 26.37 6.76 14.34
CA ALA A 34 26.62 6.35 12.95
C ALA A 34 26.44 4.83 12.74
N ALA A 35 27.07 4.01 13.55
CA ALA A 35 26.97 2.55 13.41
C ALA A 35 25.56 2.02 13.72
N LYS A 36 24.87 2.59 14.71
CA LYS A 36 23.51 2.23 15.08
C LYS A 36 22.52 2.64 14.00
N ALA A 37 22.64 3.88 13.48
CA ALA A 37 21.81 4.41 12.41
C ALA A 37 21.94 3.58 11.13
N LYS A 38 23.17 3.23 10.74
CA LYS A 38 23.43 2.34 9.59
C LYS A 38 22.74 0.97 9.73
N ARG A 39 22.76 0.39 10.95
CA ARG A 39 22.05 -0.88 11.23
C ARG A 39 20.54 -0.70 11.15
N VAL A 40 19.97 0.39 11.69
CA VAL A 40 18.54 0.69 11.62
C VAL A 40 18.10 0.83 10.15
N SER A 41 18.82 1.62 9.35
CA SER A 41 18.52 1.82 7.93
C SER A 41 18.54 0.51 7.14
N ALA A 42 19.50 -0.38 7.43
CA ALA A 42 19.66 -1.65 6.72
C ALA A 42 18.50 -2.63 6.94
N ILE A 43 17.84 -2.59 8.10
CA ILE A 43 16.71 -3.47 8.43
C ILE A 43 15.35 -2.80 8.27
N ALA A 44 15.31 -1.50 7.94
CA ALA A 44 14.07 -0.80 7.66
C ALA A 44 13.47 -1.25 6.32
N LYS A 45 12.22 -1.65 6.33
CA LYS A 45 11.49 -2.12 5.14
C LYS A 45 10.10 -1.50 5.10
N ASP A 46 9.66 -1.11 3.91
CA ASP A 46 8.24 -0.88 3.68
C ASP A 46 7.48 -2.19 3.89
N ILE A 47 6.24 -2.11 4.38
CA ILE A 47 5.40 -3.31 4.60
C ILE A 47 5.27 -4.15 3.33
N THR A 48 5.21 -3.52 2.16
CA THR A 48 5.07 -4.23 0.89
C THR A 48 6.38 -4.90 0.45
N GLU A 49 7.55 -4.32 0.78
CA GLU A 49 8.84 -5.00 0.60
C GLU A 49 8.92 -6.24 1.50
N TYR A 50 8.51 -6.09 2.77
CA TYR A 50 8.54 -7.18 3.72
C TYR A 50 7.61 -8.32 3.31
N LEU A 51 6.35 -8.02 2.99
CA LEU A 51 5.37 -9.02 2.55
C LEU A 51 5.77 -9.71 1.25
N ALA A 52 6.42 -8.98 0.33
CA ALA A 52 6.90 -9.57 -0.93
C ALA A 52 7.99 -10.65 -0.76
N THR A 53 8.60 -10.73 0.43
CA THR A 53 9.57 -11.79 0.80
C THR A 53 8.91 -12.98 1.53
N ARG A 54 7.60 -12.92 1.77
CA ARG A 54 6.85 -13.95 2.50
C ARG A 54 5.93 -14.71 1.57
N ALA A 55 5.69 -15.97 1.88
CA ALA A 55 4.63 -16.73 1.24
C ALA A 55 3.29 -16.26 1.85
N LEU A 56 2.50 -15.56 1.06
CA LEU A 56 1.14 -15.20 1.45
C LEU A 56 0.19 -16.33 1.09
N ASN A 57 -0.83 -16.54 1.92
CA ASN A 57 -1.90 -17.47 1.62
C ASN A 57 -2.68 -17.02 0.36
N LYS A 58 -3.38 -17.95 -0.27
CA LYS A 58 -4.35 -17.60 -1.31
C LYS A 58 -5.43 -16.69 -0.73
N PRO A 59 -6.03 -15.81 -1.53
CA PRO A 59 -7.11 -14.97 -1.05
C PRO A 59 -8.28 -15.84 -0.53
N ALA A 60 -8.76 -15.50 0.66
CA ALA A 60 -9.90 -16.13 1.30
C ALA A 60 -11.23 -15.48 0.88
N ARG A 61 -11.17 -14.32 0.21
CA ARG A 61 -12.33 -13.56 -0.24
C ARG A 61 -12.38 -13.44 -1.75
N ALA A 62 -13.60 -13.29 -2.29
CA ALA A 62 -13.79 -12.96 -3.69
C ALA A 62 -13.32 -11.50 -3.92
N THR A 63 -12.21 -11.36 -4.59
CA THR A 63 -11.67 -10.10 -5.07
C THR A 63 -11.92 -9.96 -6.57
N GLY A 64 -11.33 -9.03 -7.25
CA GLY A 64 -11.51 -8.80 -8.68
C GLY A 64 -11.84 -7.36 -8.98
N GLN A 65 -11.98 -6.53 -7.93
CA GLN A 65 -12.21 -5.10 -8.05
C GLN A 65 -11.08 -4.43 -8.81
N LEU A 66 -11.44 -3.38 -9.54
CA LEU A 66 -10.48 -2.54 -10.24
C LEU A 66 -9.86 -1.53 -9.26
N VAL A 67 -8.59 -1.68 -9.01
CA VAL A 67 -7.82 -0.85 -8.07
C VAL A 67 -6.90 0.09 -8.83
N ALA A 68 -7.04 1.40 -8.63
CA ALA A 68 -6.03 2.37 -9.02
C ALA A 68 -4.94 2.43 -7.95
N TYR A 69 -3.73 2.01 -8.29
CA TYR A 69 -2.61 2.09 -7.37
C TYR A 69 -1.94 3.47 -7.45
N HIS A 70 -2.05 4.27 -6.37
CA HIS A 70 -1.31 5.51 -6.22
C HIS A 70 0.08 5.25 -5.66
N SER A 71 1.10 5.33 -6.49
CA SER A 71 2.49 5.24 -6.07
C SER A 71 2.92 6.55 -5.39
N ALA A 72 3.13 6.52 -4.07
CA ALA A 72 3.60 7.68 -3.34
C ALA A 72 5.01 8.12 -3.81
N CYS A 73 5.26 9.43 -3.91
CA CYS A 73 6.56 9.94 -4.38
C CYS A 73 7.73 9.48 -3.50
N SER A 74 7.55 9.45 -2.17
CA SER A 74 8.54 8.91 -1.23
C SER A 74 8.84 7.43 -1.46
N MET A 75 7.84 6.64 -1.89
CA MET A 75 8.02 5.22 -2.19
C MET A 75 8.74 5.02 -3.53
N GLN A 76 8.22 5.62 -4.61
CA GLN A 76 8.76 5.37 -5.95
C GLN A 76 10.10 6.05 -6.24
N HIS A 77 10.33 7.25 -5.69
CA HIS A 77 11.55 8.03 -5.91
C HIS A 77 12.53 7.90 -4.74
N GLY A 78 12.08 8.03 -3.50
CA GLY A 78 12.90 7.93 -2.30
C GLY A 78 13.38 6.50 -2.06
N GLN A 79 12.45 5.57 -1.86
CA GLN A 79 12.78 4.17 -1.56
C GLN A 79 12.99 3.30 -2.80
N LYS A 80 12.63 3.79 -4.00
CA LYS A 80 12.69 3.07 -5.30
C LYS A 80 11.83 1.80 -5.34
N ILE A 81 10.78 1.74 -4.52
CA ILE A 81 9.81 0.64 -4.48
C ILE A 81 8.72 0.92 -5.52
N LYS A 82 8.62 0.10 -6.56
CA LYS A 82 7.66 0.27 -7.67
C LYS A 82 6.73 -0.92 -7.84
N ASP A 83 7.28 -2.13 -7.86
CA ASP A 83 6.54 -3.34 -8.23
C ASP A 83 5.91 -4.11 -7.06
N PRO A 84 6.53 -4.23 -5.87
CA PRO A 84 6.01 -5.04 -4.78
C PRO A 84 4.54 -4.76 -4.42
N PRO A 85 4.09 -3.51 -4.26
CA PRO A 85 2.69 -3.24 -3.91
C PRO A 85 1.70 -3.74 -4.96
N LYS A 86 2.00 -3.49 -6.25
CA LYS A 86 1.13 -3.90 -7.36
C LYS A 86 1.08 -5.41 -7.51
N ARG A 87 2.24 -6.07 -7.40
CA ARG A 87 2.33 -7.53 -7.45
C ARG A 87 1.54 -8.18 -6.34
N LEU A 88 1.66 -7.69 -5.11
CA LEU A 88 0.91 -8.20 -3.97
C LEU A 88 -0.60 -8.05 -4.16
N LEU A 89 -1.07 -6.88 -4.59
CA LEU A 89 -2.50 -6.67 -4.91
C LEU A 89 -2.99 -7.63 -6.00
N THR A 90 -2.19 -7.82 -7.05
CA THR A 90 -2.54 -8.77 -8.14
C THR A 90 -2.57 -10.21 -7.63
N GLN A 91 -1.63 -10.62 -6.76
CA GLN A 91 -1.65 -11.93 -6.11
C GLN A 91 -2.89 -12.15 -5.24
N MET A 92 -3.43 -11.08 -4.67
CA MET A 92 -4.69 -11.09 -3.91
C MET A 92 -5.93 -11.02 -4.81
N GLY A 93 -5.78 -11.10 -6.14
CA GLY A 93 -6.89 -11.17 -7.10
C GLY A 93 -7.43 -9.82 -7.58
N PHE A 94 -6.88 -8.69 -7.13
CA PHE A 94 -7.30 -7.38 -7.61
C PHE A 94 -6.81 -7.09 -9.03
N LYS A 95 -7.61 -6.34 -9.81
CA LYS A 95 -7.22 -5.82 -11.12
C LYS A 95 -6.54 -4.47 -10.94
N VAL A 96 -5.21 -4.44 -10.98
CA VAL A 96 -4.44 -3.23 -10.68
C VAL A 96 -4.23 -2.38 -11.94
N LYS A 97 -4.53 -1.09 -11.84
CA LYS A 97 -4.27 -0.08 -12.87
C LYS A 97 -3.24 0.94 -12.40
N ASP A 98 -2.31 1.24 -13.28
CA ASP A 98 -1.40 2.38 -13.11
C ASP A 98 -2.14 3.69 -13.39
N VAL A 99 -1.91 4.67 -12.53
CA VAL A 99 -2.46 6.01 -12.68
C VAL A 99 -1.64 6.79 -13.70
N PRO A 100 -2.24 7.43 -14.71
CA PRO A 100 -1.51 8.32 -15.60
C PRO A 100 -0.72 9.38 -14.81
N GLU A 101 0.46 9.74 -15.29
CA GLU A 101 1.37 10.66 -14.58
C GLU A 101 1.66 10.23 -13.13
N ALA A 102 1.89 8.93 -12.92
CA ALA A 102 2.13 8.35 -11.59
C ALA A 102 3.27 9.06 -10.83
N HIS A 103 4.27 9.60 -11.55
CA HIS A 103 5.42 10.31 -11.01
C HIS A 103 5.09 11.65 -10.34
N ILE A 104 3.93 12.26 -10.63
CA ILE A 104 3.52 13.54 -10.06
C ILE A 104 3.03 13.35 -8.62
N CYS A 105 3.41 14.26 -7.72
CA CYS A 105 2.97 14.29 -6.34
C CYS A 105 1.44 14.46 -6.23
N CYS A 106 0.85 13.93 -5.16
CA CYS A 106 -0.56 14.18 -4.81
C CYS A 106 -0.82 15.57 -4.21
N GLY A 107 0.25 16.31 -3.89
CA GLY A 107 0.18 17.61 -3.25
C GLY A 107 0.30 17.61 -1.72
N SER A 108 0.41 16.43 -1.06
CA SER A 108 0.57 16.35 0.40
C SER A 108 1.94 16.88 0.85
N ALA A 109 3.02 16.22 0.45
CA ALA A 109 4.43 16.57 0.70
C ALA A 109 4.72 17.09 2.12
N GLY A 110 4.39 16.30 3.13
CA GLY A 110 4.53 16.68 4.54
C GLY A 110 3.60 17.84 4.89
N VAL A 111 4.18 18.97 5.29
CA VAL A 111 3.44 20.20 5.63
C VAL A 111 3.21 21.14 4.45
N TYR A 112 3.64 20.75 3.24
CA TYR A 112 3.54 21.61 2.05
C TYR A 112 2.10 21.98 1.70
N ASN A 113 1.16 21.06 1.88
CA ASN A 113 -0.26 21.32 1.64
C ASN A 113 -0.85 22.38 2.58
N ILE A 114 -0.26 22.59 3.75
CA ILE A 114 -0.63 23.66 4.70
C ILE A 114 0.01 24.98 4.30
N LEU A 115 1.32 24.95 3.96
CA LEU A 115 2.09 26.15 3.65
C LEU A 115 1.82 26.69 2.23
N GLN A 116 1.49 25.80 1.27
CA GLN A 116 1.23 26.14 -0.13
C GLN A 116 -0.11 25.55 -0.62
N PRO A 117 -1.25 25.93 0.02
CA PRO A 117 -2.53 25.25 -0.20
C PRO A 117 -3.06 25.36 -1.63
N GLN A 118 -2.77 26.44 -2.35
CA GLN A 118 -3.21 26.63 -3.73
C GLN A 118 -2.53 25.65 -4.68
N ILE A 119 -1.21 25.52 -4.59
CA ILE A 119 -0.44 24.58 -5.42
C ILE A 119 -0.80 23.14 -5.06
N ALA A 120 -0.91 22.85 -3.77
CA ALA A 120 -1.27 21.53 -3.28
C ALA A 120 -2.66 21.08 -3.78
N ARG A 121 -3.65 22.00 -3.81
CA ARG A 121 -4.98 21.73 -4.39
C ARG A 121 -4.92 21.46 -5.89
N GLY A 122 -4.12 22.22 -6.64
CA GLY A 122 -3.91 21.99 -8.07
C GLY A 122 -3.31 20.62 -8.37
N LEU A 123 -2.27 20.22 -7.62
CA LEU A 123 -1.66 18.89 -7.72
C LEU A 123 -2.66 17.78 -7.37
N ARG A 124 -3.46 17.95 -6.31
CA ARG A 124 -4.51 17.02 -5.92
C ARG A 124 -5.54 16.85 -7.03
N ALA A 125 -6.08 17.96 -7.54
CA ALA A 125 -7.09 17.93 -8.60
C ALA A 125 -6.60 17.18 -9.84
N ARG A 126 -5.36 17.44 -10.27
CA ARG A 126 -4.73 16.72 -11.40
C ARG A 126 -4.55 15.23 -11.09
N LYS A 127 -4.12 14.88 -9.89
CA LYS A 127 -3.95 13.49 -9.47
C LYS A 127 -5.29 12.76 -9.44
N VAL A 128 -6.32 13.35 -8.84
CA VAL A 128 -7.67 12.79 -8.78
C VAL A 128 -8.24 12.57 -10.19
N ALA A 129 -8.16 13.58 -11.06
CA ALA A 129 -8.61 13.45 -12.44
C ALA A 129 -7.91 12.29 -13.20
N ASN A 130 -6.61 12.08 -12.95
CA ASN A 130 -5.87 10.98 -13.55
C ASN A 130 -6.26 9.61 -12.95
N ILE A 131 -6.58 9.55 -11.67
CA ILE A 131 -7.12 8.33 -11.04
C ILE A 131 -8.48 7.98 -11.64
N GLU A 132 -9.41 8.93 -11.71
CA GLU A 132 -10.77 8.74 -12.19
C GLU A 132 -10.82 8.34 -13.67
N LYS A 133 -9.86 8.76 -14.51
CA LYS A 133 -9.71 8.27 -15.90
C LYS A 133 -9.53 6.75 -15.97
N THR A 134 -9.01 6.11 -14.96
CA THR A 134 -8.85 4.65 -14.93
C THR A 134 -10.13 3.92 -14.54
N LYS A 135 -11.17 4.67 -14.13
CA LYS A 135 -12.48 4.18 -13.67
C LYS A 135 -12.35 3.09 -12.59
N PRO A 136 -11.61 3.33 -11.51
CA PRO A 136 -11.41 2.33 -10.48
C PRO A 136 -12.61 2.25 -9.54
N GLU A 137 -12.73 1.13 -8.85
CA GLU A 137 -13.68 0.95 -7.74
C GLU A 137 -13.02 1.36 -6.41
N ILE A 138 -11.71 1.20 -6.31
CA ILE A 138 -10.92 1.45 -5.09
C ILE A 138 -9.61 2.15 -5.46
N ILE A 139 -9.15 3.03 -4.59
CA ILE A 139 -7.79 3.61 -4.67
C ILE A 139 -6.95 2.97 -3.57
N ALA A 140 -5.78 2.43 -3.93
CA ALA A 140 -4.80 1.93 -2.99
C ALA A 140 -3.57 2.84 -2.92
N ALA A 141 -3.09 3.12 -1.72
CA ALA A 141 -1.87 3.91 -1.50
C ALA A 141 -1.08 3.41 -0.28
N GLY A 142 0.22 3.60 -0.26
CA GLY A 142 1.12 3.22 0.85
C GLY A 142 1.61 4.43 1.68
N ASN A 143 0.81 5.51 1.76
CA ASN A 143 1.19 6.70 2.52
C ASN A 143 -0.04 7.44 3.03
N VAL A 144 -0.16 7.58 4.35
CA VAL A 144 -1.30 8.23 5.01
C VAL A 144 -1.50 9.68 4.54
N GLY A 145 -0.43 10.45 4.31
CA GLY A 145 -0.53 11.81 3.79
C GLY A 145 -1.13 11.86 2.37
N CYS A 146 -0.83 10.87 1.52
CA CYS A 146 -1.45 10.76 0.20
C CYS A 146 -2.91 10.32 0.31
N ILE A 147 -3.23 9.38 1.21
CA ILE A 147 -4.60 8.91 1.46
C ILE A 147 -5.48 10.09 1.86
N ALA A 148 -5.07 10.85 2.87
CA ALA A 148 -5.80 12.04 3.30
C ALA A 148 -5.93 13.10 2.19
N GLN A 149 -4.83 13.43 1.51
CA GLN A 149 -4.81 14.46 0.48
C GLN A 149 -5.70 14.12 -0.73
N ILE A 150 -5.63 12.89 -1.23
CA ILE A 150 -6.44 12.43 -2.37
C ILE A 150 -7.90 12.26 -1.95
N GLY A 151 -8.16 11.67 -0.77
CA GLY A 151 -9.52 11.45 -0.26
C GLY A 151 -10.35 12.72 -0.11
N HIS A 152 -9.72 13.88 0.15
CA HIS A 152 -10.40 15.17 0.12
C HIS A 152 -10.79 15.66 -1.30
N GLY A 153 -10.47 14.94 -2.33
CA GLY A 153 -10.72 15.35 -3.72
C GLY A 153 -11.59 14.40 -4.53
N THR A 154 -11.98 13.26 -3.97
CA THR A 154 -12.79 12.23 -4.66
C THR A 154 -13.75 11.55 -3.70
N ALA A 155 -14.83 11.01 -4.24
CA ALA A 155 -15.76 10.16 -3.50
C ALA A 155 -15.38 8.66 -3.53
N LEU A 156 -14.35 8.28 -4.30
CA LEU A 156 -13.88 6.91 -4.35
C LEU A 156 -13.24 6.50 -3.02
N PRO A 157 -13.49 5.28 -2.52
CA PRO A 157 -12.83 4.79 -1.33
C PRO A 157 -11.32 4.71 -1.57
N ILE A 158 -10.56 5.26 -0.62
CA ILE A 158 -9.11 5.18 -0.63
C ILE A 158 -8.62 4.52 0.64
N VAL A 159 -7.81 3.47 0.49
CA VAL A 159 -7.34 2.65 1.60
C VAL A 159 -5.84 2.39 1.50
N HIS A 160 -5.26 1.98 2.60
CA HIS A 160 -3.87 1.55 2.58
C HIS A 160 -3.74 0.21 1.83
N THR A 161 -2.67 0.06 1.06
CA THR A 161 -2.41 -1.17 0.28
C THR A 161 -2.47 -2.43 1.14
N VAL A 162 -1.96 -2.38 2.39
CA VAL A 162 -1.97 -3.52 3.30
C VAL A 162 -3.38 -3.87 3.81
N GLU A 163 -4.29 -2.90 3.93
CA GLU A 163 -5.69 -3.17 4.30
C GLU A 163 -6.40 -4.01 3.25
N LEU A 164 -6.12 -3.77 1.95
CA LEU A 164 -6.65 -4.62 0.88
C LEU A 164 -6.08 -6.03 0.91
N ILE A 165 -4.79 -6.16 1.21
CA ILE A 165 -4.13 -7.46 1.32
C ILE A 165 -4.70 -8.24 2.50
N ASP A 166 -4.86 -7.59 3.65
CA ASP A 166 -5.42 -8.17 4.86
C ASP A 166 -6.89 -8.59 4.65
N TRP A 167 -7.70 -7.69 4.08
CA TRP A 167 -9.08 -8.00 3.73
C TRP A 167 -9.17 -9.20 2.78
N ALA A 168 -8.38 -9.24 1.73
CA ALA A 168 -8.36 -10.36 0.79
C ALA A 168 -8.00 -11.70 1.46
N GLN A 169 -7.20 -11.68 2.53
CA GLN A 169 -6.81 -12.85 3.31
C GLN A 169 -7.79 -13.22 4.44
N GLY A 170 -8.91 -12.53 4.56
CA GLY A 170 -9.94 -12.79 5.56
C GLY A 170 -9.94 -11.85 6.75
N GLY A 171 -9.06 -10.83 6.76
CA GLY A 171 -9.06 -9.76 7.73
C GLY A 171 -10.30 -8.85 7.65
N PRO A 172 -10.47 -7.88 8.55
CA PRO A 172 -11.66 -7.04 8.60
C PRO A 172 -11.78 -6.13 7.37
N LEU A 173 -13.02 -5.85 6.97
CA LEU A 173 -13.31 -4.80 6.00
C LEU A 173 -13.00 -3.43 6.62
N SER A 174 -12.21 -2.60 5.92
CA SER A 174 -11.93 -1.25 6.41
C SER A 174 -13.18 -0.37 6.36
N ALA A 175 -13.26 0.63 7.26
CA ALA A 175 -14.39 1.55 7.31
C ALA A 175 -14.64 2.24 5.95
N ALA A 176 -13.58 2.69 5.27
CA ALA A 176 -13.70 3.34 3.96
C ALA A 176 -14.32 2.44 2.88
N LEU A 177 -14.09 1.14 2.94
CA LEU A 177 -14.72 0.18 2.03
C LEU A 177 -16.17 -0.12 2.45
N ALA A 178 -16.43 -0.28 3.75
CA ALA A 178 -17.78 -0.48 4.26
C ALA A 178 -18.71 0.69 3.92
N ASP A 179 -18.24 1.92 4.14
CA ASP A 179 -18.97 3.15 3.81
C ASP A 179 -19.25 3.29 2.30
N ALA A 180 -18.41 2.70 1.47
CA ALA A 180 -18.59 2.64 0.01
C ALA A 180 -19.47 1.45 -0.44
N GLY A 181 -20.05 0.68 0.49
CA GLY A 181 -20.96 -0.42 0.19
C GLY A 181 -20.29 -1.73 -0.21
N PHE A 182 -19.01 -1.90 0.08
CA PHE A 182 -18.34 -3.20 -0.09
C PHE A 182 -18.80 -4.16 1.01
N GLU A 183 -18.86 -5.44 0.68
CA GLU A 183 -19.28 -6.50 1.58
C GLU A 183 -18.21 -7.60 1.69
N ASP A 184 -18.20 -8.29 2.81
CA ASP A 184 -17.38 -9.47 3.03
C ASP A 184 -17.97 -10.67 2.28
N ARG A 185 -17.50 -10.92 1.06
CA ARG A 185 -17.91 -12.10 0.29
C ARG A 185 -16.80 -13.15 0.34
N PRO A 186 -17.10 -14.39 0.80
CA PRO A 186 -16.12 -15.46 0.77
C PRO A 186 -15.70 -15.74 -0.68
N ALA A 187 -14.45 -16.16 -0.87
CA ALA A 187 -14.00 -16.64 -2.16
C ALA A 187 -14.89 -17.83 -2.57
N HIS A 188 -15.43 -17.78 -3.79
CA HIS A 188 -16.15 -18.93 -4.32
C HIS A 188 -15.16 -20.10 -4.41
N PRO A 189 -15.50 -21.33 -4.02
CA PRO A 189 -14.66 -22.49 -4.27
C PRO A 189 -14.31 -22.47 -5.76
N LEU A 190 -13.02 -22.53 -6.07
CA LEU A 190 -12.58 -22.62 -7.46
C LEU A 190 -13.32 -23.81 -8.09
N GLU A 191 -13.97 -23.63 -9.25
CA GLU A 191 -14.58 -24.70 -10.01
C GLU A 191 -13.52 -25.76 -10.33
N GLY A 192 -13.42 -26.78 -9.49
CA GLY A 192 -12.41 -27.83 -9.58
C GLY A 192 -12.44 -28.82 -8.41
N GLU A 193 -12.95 -28.42 -7.25
CA GLU A 193 -13.16 -29.32 -6.10
C GLU A 193 -14.65 -29.69 -5.99
N ARG A 194 -15.18 -30.40 -6.99
CA ARG A 194 -16.40 -31.20 -6.76
C ARG A 194 -16.00 -32.39 -5.89
N PRO A 195 -16.62 -32.58 -4.73
CA PRO A 195 -16.42 -33.81 -4.00
C PRO A 195 -16.87 -34.96 -4.91
N ASN A 196 -15.99 -35.93 -5.07
CA ASN A 196 -16.24 -37.15 -5.84
C ASN A 196 -17.45 -37.89 -5.22
N SER A 197 -18.62 -37.77 -5.84
CA SER A 197 -19.88 -38.34 -5.38
C SER A 197 -19.99 -39.85 -5.73
N GLU A 198 -18.87 -40.58 -5.84
CA GLU A 198 -18.85 -42.01 -6.15
C GLU A 198 -18.52 -42.93 -4.96
N ALA A 199 -18.70 -42.50 -3.71
CA ALA A 199 -18.46 -43.35 -2.55
C ALA A 199 -19.72 -43.56 -1.66
N ALA A 200 -20.91 -43.58 -2.25
CA ALA A 200 -22.15 -43.85 -1.50
C ALA A 200 -23.10 -44.77 -2.26
N MET A 201 -22.58 -45.86 -2.84
CA MET A 201 -23.38 -47.04 -3.28
C MET A 201 -22.45 -48.25 -3.29
N ALA A 202 -22.23 -48.84 -2.14
CA ALA A 202 -21.86 -50.24 -1.92
C ALA A 202 -22.30 -50.68 -0.53
#